data_207794fc0838ec1477d4681f76e3e6c2
#
_entry.id   207794fc0838ec1477d4681f76e3e6c2
#
_cell.length_a   1.000
_cell.length_b   1.000
_cell.length_c   1.000
_cell.angle_alpha   90.00
_cell.angle_beta   90.00
_cell.angle_gamma   90.00
#
_symmetry.space_group_name_H-M   'P 1'
#
loop_
_entity.id
_entity.type
_entity.pdbx_description
1 polymer ?
#
loop_
_entity_poly.entity_id
_entity_poly.type
_entity_poly.pdbx_seq_one_letter_code
_entity_poly.pdbx_strand_id
1 'polypeptide(L)'
;MSKRTEDIVIIGGGPAGLAAALSARKAGCEKVLILERDRELGGILNQCIHNGFGLHTFKEELTGPEYAERYIDMAEEAKIPYLLNTMVTNISLLPDGRKKVIAINKEDGLLEIETETVILAMGCRERSRGALNIPGSRPAGIYSAGTAQYYVNIRGRMPGKNVVILGSGDIGLIMARRMVLEGAKVQCVAELRPQSGGLKRNIVQCLDDFNIPLYLNTTVAQIHGRDRVEGVTLTKVDDNGE
;
A
#
# COMPACT_ATOMS: atom_id res chain seq x y z
N MET A 1 -11.87 -27.28 -12.64
CA MET A 1 -12.39 -26.52 -11.51
C MET A 1 -12.05 -27.27 -10.26
N SER A 2 -11.14 -26.76 -9.46
CA SER A 2 -10.70 -27.36 -8.19
C SER A 2 -11.65 -26.91 -7.07
N LYS A 3 -12.07 -27.85 -6.20
CA LYS A 3 -12.92 -27.57 -5.03
C LYS A 3 -12.15 -27.82 -3.75
N ARG A 4 -12.26 -26.89 -2.78
CA ARG A 4 -11.64 -27.00 -1.45
C ARG A 4 -12.63 -26.62 -0.36
N THR A 5 -12.37 -27.09 0.86
CA THR A 5 -13.12 -26.67 2.05
C THR A 5 -12.14 -26.31 3.14
N GLU A 6 -12.29 -25.10 3.68
CA GLU A 6 -11.44 -24.52 4.72
C GLU A 6 -12.32 -23.98 5.86
N ASP A 7 -11.77 -23.86 7.07
CA ASP A 7 -12.48 -23.21 8.17
C ASP A 7 -12.41 -21.70 8.00
N ILE A 8 -11.20 -21.21 7.67
CA ILE A 8 -10.94 -19.76 7.47
C ILE A 8 -10.18 -19.56 6.17
N VAL A 9 -10.71 -18.68 5.32
CA VAL A 9 -10.00 -18.14 4.14
C VAL A 9 -9.63 -16.69 4.41
N ILE A 10 -8.36 -16.37 4.26
CA ILE A 10 -7.82 -15.03 4.43
C ILE A 10 -7.44 -14.48 3.05
N ILE A 11 -8.00 -13.33 2.67
CA ILE A 11 -7.76 -12.70 1.38
C ILE A 11 -6.74 -11.58 1.56
N GLY A 12 -5.53 -11.82 1.10
CA GLY A 12 -4.36 -10.96 1.21
C GLY A 12 -3.31 -11.50 2.18
N GLY A 13 -2.10 -11.70 1.67
CA GLY A 13 -0.92 -12.19 2.39
C GLY A 13 -0.01 -11.08 2.91
N GLY A 14 -0.54 -9.87 3.11
CA GLY A 14 0.16 -8.77 3.77
C GLY A 14 0.21 -8.91 5.29
N PRO A 15 0.70 -7.89 6.02
CA PRO A 15 0.90 -7.98 7.48
C PRO A 15 -0.38 -8.34 8.26
N ALA A 16 -1.52 -7.79 7.85
CA ALA A 16 -2.79 -8.08 8.50
C ALA A 16 -3.24 -9.53 8.28
N GLY A 17 -3.07 -10.04 7.06
CA GLY A 17 -3.44 -11.42 6.72
C GLY A 17 -2.54 -12.45 7.41
N LEU A 18 -1.23 -12.21 7.43
CA LEU A 18 -0.28 -13.08 8.12
C LEU A 18 -0.55 -13.11 9.64
N ALA A 19 -0.76 -11.94 10.26
CA ALA A 19 -1.10 -11.87 11.68
C ALA A 19 -2.43 -12.56 12.01
N ALA A 20 -3.44 -12.40 11.15
CA ALA A 20 -4.73 -13.08 11.30
C ALA A 20 -4.60 -14.59 11.19
N ALA A 21 -3.82 -15.09 10.23
CA ALA A 21 -3.58 -16.51 10.03
C ALA A 21 -2.87 -17.15 11.23
N LEU A 22 -1.82 -16.50 11.74
CA LEU A 22 -1.11 -16.94 12.94
C LEU A 22 -2.02 -16.95 14.17
N SER A 23 -2.85 -15.92 14.33
CA SER A 23 -3.80 -15.84 15.44
C SER A 23 -4.85 -16.95 15.36
N ALA A 24 -5.39 -17.22 14.17
CA ALA A 24 -6.33 -18.30 13.95
C ALA A 24 -5.71 -19.67 14.25
N ARG A 25 -4.48 -19.92 13.79
CA ARG A 25 -3.75 -21.15 14.10
C ARG A 25 -3.50 -21.31 15.60
N LYS A 26 -3.10 -20.25 16.28
CA LYS A 26 -2.90 -20.24 17.74
C LYS A 26 -4.20 -20.48 18.50
N ALA A 27 -5.34 -20.08 17.96
CA ALA A 27 -6.66 -20.34 18.53
C ALA A 27 -7.19 -21.75 18.26
N GLY A 28 -6.42 -22.60 17.56
CA GLY A 28 -6.77 -24.01 17.29
C GLY A 28 -7.45 -24.28 15.94
N CYS A 29 -7.57 -23.27 15.06
CA CYS A 29 -8.05 -23.51 13.70
C CYS A 29 -6.98 -24.24 12.87
N GLU A 30 -7.30 -25.42 12.37
CA GLU A 30 -6.36 -26.22 11.57
C GLU A 30 -6.42 -25.89 10.08
N LYS A 31 -7.61 -25.62 9.55
CA LYS A 31 -7.83 -25.35 8.12
C LYS A 31 -7.90 -23.85 7.85
N VAL A 32 -6.73 -23.22 7.84
CA VAL A 32 -6.56 -21.80 7.52
C VAL A 32 -5.81 -21.69 6.21
N LEU A 33 -6.33 -20.94 5.24
CA LEU A 33 -5.73 -20.72 3.93
C LEU A 33 -5.60 -19.23 3.64
N ILE A 34 -4.41 -18.79 3.22
CA ILE A 34 -4.16 -17.43 2.71
C ILE A 34 -4.23 -17.46 1.17
N LEU A 35 -4.97 -16.52 0.58
CA LEU A 35 -4.99 -16.25 -0.86
C LEU A 35 -4.31 -14.92 -1.13
N GLU A 36 -3.17 -14.96 -1.85
CA GLU A 36 -2.41 -13.77 -2.21
C GLU A 36 -2.34 -13.63 -3.73
N ARG A 37 -2.71 -12.45 -4.23
CA ARG A 37 -2.72 -12.16 -5.68
C ARG A 37 -1.32 -11.91 -6.23
N ASP A 38 -0.39 -11.45 -5.40
CA ASP A 38 0.99 -11.19 -5.81
C ASP A 38 1.81 -12.49 -5.79
N ARG A 39 3.01 -12.42 -6.33
CA ARG A 39 3.95 -13.55 -6.44
C ARG A 39 4.66 -13.89 -5.13
N GLU A 40 4.47 -13.08 -4.09
CA GLU A 40 5.12 -13.19 -2.79
C GLU A 40 4.22 -12.66 -1.68
N LEU A 41 4.40 -13.16 -0.46
CA LEU A 41 3.77 -12.64 0.75
C LEU A 41 4.43 -11.33 1.20
N GLY A 42 3.84 -10.64 2.19
CA GLY A 42 4.38 -9.40 2.77
C GLY A 42 3.62 -8.14 2.32
N GLY A 43 2.98 -8.18 1.16
CA GLY A 43 2.13 -7.10 0.65
C GLY A 43 2.88 -5.77 0.53
N ILE A 44 2.26 -4.67 1.00
CA ILE A 44 2.84 -3.32 0.89
C ILE A 44 4.17 -3.16 1.64
N LEU A 45 4.45 -3.99 2.64
CA LEU A 45 5.69 -3.92 3.40
C LEU A 45 6.92 -4.15 2.53
N ASN A 46 6.83 -4.99 1.50
CA ASN A 46 7.95 -5.31 0.61
C ASN A 46 8.53 -4.08 -0.10
N GLN A 47 7.72 -3.04 -0.31
CA GLN A 47 8.19 -1.77 -0.89
C GLN A 47 8.53 -0.70 0.15
N CYS A 48 8.22 -0.91 1.43
CA CYS A 48 8.48 0.03 2.53
C CYS A 48 9.88 -0.16 3.10
N ILE A 49 10.92 0.16 2.31
CA ILE A 49 12.34 -0.05 2.69
C ILE A 49 12.86 0.93 3.74
N HIS A 50 12.01 1.79 4.28
CA HIS A 50 12.30 2.66 5.43
C HIS A 50 12.09 1.93 6.75
N ASN A 51 12.75 2.36 7.80
CA ASN A 51 12.57 1.87 9.17
C ASN A 51 11.29 2.42 9.83
N GLY A 52 10.99 1.93 11.02
CA GLY A 52 9.85 2.33 11.85
C GLY A 52 8.83 1.23 12.11
N PHE A 53 9.12 0.00 11.69
CA PHE A 53 8.32 -1.18 11.97
C PHE A 53 8.92 -1.98 13.14
N GLY A 54 8.14 -2.87 13.74
CA GLY A 54 8.63 -3.88 14.70
C GLY A 54 8.75 -3.46 16.15
N LEU A 55 8.87 -2.18 16.49
CA LEU A 55 9.11 -1.69 17.86
C LEU A 55 8.11 -2.22 18.89
N HIS A 56 6.82 -2.26 18.55
CA HIS A 56 5.79 -2.76 19.46
C HIS A 56 5.76 -4.29 19.55
N THR A 57 6.00 -4.98 18.44
CA THR A 57 5.85 -6.43 18.33
C THR A 57 7.14 -7.16 18.67
N PHE A 58 8.24 -6.74 18.06
CA PHE A 58 9.55 -7.43 18.19
C PHE A 58 10.54 -6.72 19.11
N LYS A 59 10.20 -5.50 19.59
CA LYS A 59 11.09 -4.63 20.38
C LYS A 59 12.37 -4.23 19.63
N GLU A 60 12.32 -4.30 18.32
CA GLU A 60 13.38 -3.94 17.40
C GLU A 60 12.86 -2.98 16.35
N GLU A 61 13.70 -2.09 15.86
CA GLU A 61 13.38 -1.21 14.74
C GLU A 61 13.76 -1.91 13.43
N LEU A 62 12.76 -2.22 12.64
CA LEU A 62 12.88 -2.97 11.39
C LEU A 62 12.44 -2.12 10.20
N THR A 63 12.94 -2.47 9.02
CA THR A 63 12.35 -2.05 7.74
C THR A 63 11.07 -2.84 7.45
N GLY A 64 10.29 -2.39 6.47
CA GLY A 64 9.07 -3.11 6.06
C GLY A 64 9.35 -4.55 5.61
N PRO A 65 10.33 -4.80 4.71
CA PRO A 65 10.69 -6.16 4.30
C PRO A 65 11.13 -7.06 5.46
N GLU A 66 11.99 -6.58 6.37
CA GLU A 66 12.41 -7.35 7.55
C GLU A 66 11.23 -7.70 8.47
N TYR A 67 10.29 -6.77 8.65
CA TYR A 67 9.08 -7.03 9.41
C TYR A 67 8.19 -8.07 8.72
N ALA A 68 8.05 -7.99 7.40
CA ALA A 68 7.28 -8.96 6.62
C ALA A 68 7.89 -10.34 6.68
N GLU A 69 9.21 -10.45 6.51
CA GLU A 69 9.96 -11.71 6.55
C GLU A 69 9.73 -12.45 7.87
N ARG A 70 9.84 -11.76 9.02
CA ARG A 70 9.57 -12.39 10.32
C ARG A 70 8.16 -12.99 10.43
N TYR A 71 7.15 -12.32 9.88
CA TYR A 71 5.79 -12.86 9.87
C TYR A 71 5.61 -14.01 8.89
N ILE A 72 6.33 -13.98 7.78
CA ILE A 72 6.35 -15.08 6.79
C ILE A 72 6.98 -16.31 7.41
N ASP A 73 8.15 -16.18 8.04
CA ASP A 73 8.85 -17.26 8.75
C ASP A 73 7.95 -17.90 9.81
N MET A 74 7.29 -17.08 10.64
CA MET A 74 6.34 -17.57 11.64
C MET A 74 5.17 -18.33 11.01
N ALA A 75 4.67 -17.89 9.84
CA ALA A 75 3.59 -18.57 9.14
C ALA A 75 4.05 -19.91 8.53
N GLU A 76 5.28 -19.96 8.03
CA GLU A 76 5.91 -21.17 7.50
C GLU A 76 6.18 -22.18 8.61
N GLU A 77 6.73 -21.75 9.76
CA GLU A 77 6.92 -22.59 10.96
C GLU A 77 5.59 -23.18 11.46
N ALA A 78 4.52 -22.37 11.44
CA ALA A 78 3.17 -22.79 11.79
C ALA A 78 2.51 -23.64 10.68
N LYS A 79 3.19 -23.87 9.57
CA LYS A 79 2.70 -24.63 8.39
C LYS A 79 1.35 -24.13 7.89
N ILE A 80 1.18 -22.82 7.81
CA ILE A 80 -0.03 -22.19 7.28
C ILE A 80 0.02 -22.24 5.75
N PRO A 81 -0.92 -22.92 5.07
CA PRO A 81 -0.93 -22.98 3.62
C PRO A 81 -1.31 -21.63 3.02
N TYR A 82 -0.68 -21.29 1.90
CA TYR A 82 -1.01 -20.11 1.11
C TYR A 82 -0.94 -20.39 -0.39
N LEU A 83 -1.71 -19.65 -1.18
CA LEU A 83 -1.68 -19.68 -2.64
C LEU A 83 -1.29 -18.30 -3.15
N LEU A 84 -0.15 -18.22 -3.82
CA LEU A 84 0.33 -17.02 -4.49
C LEU A 84 -0.25 -16.89 -5.90
N ASN A 85 -0.11 -15.72 -6.54
CA ASN A 85 -0.64 -15.43 -7.86
C ASN A 85 -2.14 -15.78 -7.99
N THR A 86 -2.87 -15.75 -6.87
CA THR A 86 -4.26 -16.19 -6.76
C THR A 86 -5.19 -15.02 -6.50
N MET A 87 -5.94 -14.66 -7.53
CA MET A 87 -6.86 -13.52 -7.48
C MET A 87 -8.27 -13.99 -7.07
N VAL A 88 -8.77 -13.48 -5.96
CA VAL A 88 -10.17 -13.65 -5.58
C VAL A 88 -11.05 -12.74 -6.44
N THR A 89 -12.05 -13.32 -7.08
CA THR A 89 -12.96 -12.62 -8.00
C THR A 89 -14.36 -12.46 -7.46
N ASN A 90 -14.80 -13.35 -6.56
CA ASN A 90 -16.13 -13.28 -5.97
C ASN A 90 -16.19 -13.93 -4.58
N ILE A 91 -17.09 -13.42 -3.75
CA ILE A 91 -17.48 -14.00 -2.47
C ILE A 91 -19.00 -14.00 -2.43
N SER A 92 -19.60 -15.15 -2.14
CA SER A 92 -21.05 -15.29 -2.01
C SER A 92 -21.41 -16.09 -0.76
N LEU A 93 -22.62 -15.88 -0.26
CA LEU A 93 -23.18 -16.61 0.86
C LEU A 93 -23.88 -17.87 0.35
N LEU A 94 -23.65 -19.00 0.98
CA LEU A 94 -24.34 -20.26 0.73
C LEU A 94 -25.61 -20.35 1.60
N PRO A 95 -26.59 -21.20 1.19
CA PRO A 95 -27.84 -21.36 1.96
C PRO A 95 -27.66 -21.84 3.40
N ASP A 96 -26.58 -22.55 3.69
CA ASP A 96 -26.21 -23.05 5.02
C ASP A 96 -25.41 -22.05 5.88
N GLY A 97 -25.21 -20.82 5.38
CA GLY A 97 -24.48 -19.74 6.07
C GLY A 97 -22.98 -19.74 5.83
N ARG A 98 -22.41 -20.77 5.22
CA ARG A 98 -21.01 -20.77 4.78
C ARG A 98 -20.79 -19.77 3.63
N LYS A 99 -19.56 -19.45 3.34
CA LYS A 99 -19.15 -18.55 2.25
C LYS A 99 -18.52 -19.39 1.15
N LYS A 100 -18.79 -18.98 -0.08
CA LYS A 100 -18.13 -19.49 -1.26
C LYS A 100 -17.22 -18.40 -1.83
N VAL A 101 -15.93 -18.70 -1.87
CA VAL A 101 -14.90 -17.83 -2.46
C VAL A 101 -14.53 -18.40 -3.82
N ILE A 102 -14.61 -17.55 -4.84
CA ILE A 102 -14.14 -17.88 -6.19
C ILE A 102 -12.82 -17.16 -6.42
N ALA A 103 -11.81 -17.91 -6.78
CA ALA A 103 -10.49 -17.40 -7.09
C ALA A 103 -9.97 -18.00 -8.42
N ILE A 104 -8.97 -17.35 -8.98
CA ILE A 104 -8.31 -17.80 -10.20
C ILE A 104 -6.80 -17.68 -10.05
N ASN A 105 -6.07 -18.70 -10.49
CA ASN A 105 -4.64 -18.70 -10.65
C ASN A 105 -4.23 -19.46 -11.92
N LYS A 106 -2.95 -19.47 -12.22
CA LYS A 106 -2.44 -20.13 -13.43
C LYS A 106 -2.38 -21.65 -13.29
N GLU A 107 -2.09 -22.15 -12.10
CA GLU A 107 -1.85 -23.55 -11.80
C GLU A 107 -3.15 -24.37 -11.75
N ASP A 108 -4.13 -23.87 -11.02
CA ASP A 108 -5.41 -24.56 -10.77
C ASP A 108 -6.54 -24.07 -11.68
N GLY A 109 -6.36 -22.94 -12.36
CA GLY A 109 -7.41 -22.26 -13.11
C GLY A 109 -8.47 -21.67 -12.18
N LEU A 110 -9.73 -22.06 -12.33
CA LEU A 110 -10.83 -21.60 -11.47
C LEU A 110 -10.91 -22.47 -10.20
N LEU A 111 -10.78 -21.80 -9.06
CA LEU A 111 -10.90 -22.37 -7.71
C LEU A 111 -12.24 -21.99 -7.09
N GLU A 112 -12.93 -22.98 -6.53
CA GLU A 112 -14.11 -22.80 -5.68
C GLU A 112 -13.76 -23.27 -4.26
N ILE A 113 -13.82 -22.37 -3.28
CA ILE A 113 -13.47 -22.65 -1.90
C ILE A 113 -14.67 -22.35 -1.01
N GLU A 114 -15.18 -23.36 -0.32
CA GLU A 114 -16.20 -23.21 0.70
C GLU A 114 -15.54 -23.02 2.07
N THR A 115 -16.03 -22.07 2.86
CA THR A 115 -15.43 -21.74 4.15
C THR A 115 -16.47 -21.22 5.15
N GLU A 116 -16.21 -21.46 6.43
CA GLU A 116 -17.02 -20.90 7.51
C GLU A 116 -16.79 -19.39 7.66
N THR A 117 -15.55 -18.94 7.48
CA THR A 117 -15.19 -17.54 7.71
C THR A 117 -14.26 -17.02 6.61
N VAL A 118 -14.50 -15.78 6.19
CA VAL A 118 -13.61 -15.03 5.31
C VAL A 118 -13.08 -13.82 6.06
N ILE A 119 -11.75 -13.66 6.05
CA ILE A 119 -11.07 -12.47 6.59
C ILE A 119 -10.55 -11.64 5.40
N LEU A 120 -11.01 -10.40 5.31
CA LEU A 120 -10.59 -9.45 4.27
C LEU A 120 -9.36 -8.67 4.76
N ALA A 121 -8.18 -9.00 4.21
CA ALA A 121 -6.90 -8.38 4.53
C ALA A 121 -6.23 -7.77 3.28
N MET A 122 -7.03 -7.27 2.35
CA MET A 122 -6.63 -6.85 1.00
C MET A 122 -5.89 -5.52 0.95
N GLY A 123 -5.69 -4.86 2.08
CA GLY A 123 -5.11 -3.53 2.16
C GLY A 123 -6.02 -2.44 1.57
N CYS A 124 -5.41 -1.31 1.26
CA CYS A 124 -6.12 -0.19 0.64
C CYS A 124 -5.30 0.39 -0.53
N ARG A 125 -5.89 1.33 -1.25
CA ARG A 125 -5.24 2.08 -2.30
C ARG A 125 -5.40 3.57 -2.05
N GLU A 126 -4.36 4.31 -2.41
CA GLU A 126 -4.38 5.75 -2.40
C GLU A 126 -5.37 6.28 -3.44
N ARG A 127 -5.89 7.46 -3.20
CA ARG A 127 -6.74 8.15 -4.17
C ARG A 127 -5.93 8.50 -5.42
N SER A 128 -6.44 8.09 -6.57
CA SER A 128 -5.86 8.49 -7.85
C SER A 128 -6.19 9.95 -8.17
N ARG A 129 -5.47 10.53 -9.13
CA ARG A 129 -5.77 11.88 -9.66
C ARG A 129 -7.25 12.03 -10.05
N GLY A 130 -7.84 10.99 -10.67
CA GLY A 130 -9.24 11.02 -11.06
C GLY A 130 -10.21 11.09 -9.89
N ALA A 131 -9.90 10.38 -8.79
CA ALA A 131 -10.69 10.42 -7.56
C ALA A 131 -10.54 11.76 -6.80
N LEU A 132 -9.43 12.47 -7.01
CA LEU A 132 -9.21 13.82 -6.44
C LEU A 132 -9.78 14.95 -7.31
N ASN A 133 -10.28 14.64 -8.51
CA ASN A 133 -10.85 15.60 -9.45
C ASN A 133 -9.91 16.80 -9.76
N ILE A 134 -8.60 16.59 -9.79
CA ILE A 134 -7.63 17.65 -10.06
C ILE A 134 -7.80 18.13 -11.52
N PRO A 135 -8.06 19.42 -11.76
CA PRO A 135 -8.22 19.98 -13.10
C PRO A 135 -6.96 19.87 -13.97
N GLY A 136 -7.14 20.06 -15.27
CA GLY A 136 -6.06 20.08 -16.26
C GLY A 136 -5.95 18.81 -17.09
N SER A 137 -4.86 18.70 -17.84
CA SER A 137 -4.58 17.59 -18.74
C SER A 137 -4.29 16.30 -17.98
N ARG A 138 -4.24 15.18 -18.73
CA ARG A 138 -3.96 13.83 -18.17
C ARG A 138 -2.68 13.24 -18.79
N PRO A 139 -1.54 13.92 -18.69
CA PRO A 139 -0.29 13.43 -19.25
C PRO A 139 0.29 12.31 -18.40
N ALA A 140 1.31 11.63 -18.94
CA ALA A 140 2.16 10.74 -18.15
C ALA A 140 2.89 11.51 -17.03
N GLY A 141 3.28 10.83 -15.96
CA GLY A 141 4.06 11.43 -14.87
C GLY A 141 3.25 11.79 -13.63
N ILE A 142 1.96 11.42 -13.58
CA ILE A 142 1.11 11.57 -12.39
C ILE A 142 1.00 10.21 -11.72
N TYR A 143 1.47 10.10 -10.49
CA TYR A 143 1.50 8.86 -9.72
C TYR A 143 0.91 9.07 -8.34
N SER A 144 0.30 8.04 -7.76
CA SER A 144 0.14 8.00 -6.31
C SER A 144 1.49 7.76 -5.65
N ALA A 145 1.66 8.18 -4.39
CA ALA A 145 2.93 8.04 -3.67
C ALA A 145 3.36 6.56 -3.56
N GLY A 146 2.44 5.63 -3.27
CA GLY A 146 2.74 4.20 -3.21
C GLY A 146 3.11 3.60 -4.58
N THR A 147 2.53 4.09 -5.68
CA THR A 147 2.97 3.69 -7.03
C THR A 147 4.37 4.20 -7.33
N ALA A 148 4.69 5.45 -6.98
CA ALA A 148 6.03 6.00 -7.11
C ALA A 148 7.04 5.21 -6.26
N GLN A 149 6.67 4.85 -5.03
CA GLN A 149 7.46 4.02 -4.12
C GLN A 149 7.78 2.65 -4.75
N TYR A 150 6.78 1.99 -5.34
CA TYR A 150 6.98 0.73 -6.04
C TYR A 150 7.96 0.84 -7.20
N TYR A 151 7.84 1.90 -8.02
CA TYR A 151 8.78 2.11 -9.11
C TYR A 151 10.21 2.32 -8.62
N VAL A 152 10.40 3.13 -7.61
CA VAL A 152 11.73 3.42 -7.06
C VAL A 152 12.30 2.19 -6.34
N ASN A 153 11.56 1.64 -5.38
CA ASN A 153 12.10 0.66 -4.45
C ASN A 153 12.12 -0.78 -5.00
N ILE A 154 11.15 -1.14 -5.86
CA ILE A 154 11.05 -2.51 -6.40
C ILE A 154 11.54 -2.59 -7.84
N ARG A 155 11.27 -1.57 -8.65
CA ARG A 155 11.62 -1.59 -10.08
C ARG A 155 12.90 -0.85 -10.42
N GLY A 156 13.54 -0.14 -9.48
CA GLY A 156 14.73 0.66 -9.70
C GLY A 156 14.53 1.73 -10.77
N ARG A 157 13.32 2.28 -10.89
CA ARG A 157 12.97 3.27 -11.92
C ARG A 157 12.52 4.57 -11.30
N MET A 158 13.16 5.67 -11.68
CA MET A 158 12.79 7.00 -11.22
C MET A 158 11.54 7.51 -11.97
N PRO A 159 10.44 7.83 -11.27
CA PRO A 159 9.20 8.34 -11.90
C PRO A 159 9.36 9.72 -12.52
N GLY A 160 10.21 10.57 -11.94
CA GLY A 160 10.49 11.92 -12.44
C GLY A 160 11.70 12.55 -11.74
N LYS A 161 12.35 13.50 -12.42
CA LYS A 161 13.52 14.23 -11.89
C LYS A 161 13.12 15.52 -11.16
N ASN A 162 12.01 16.14 -11.56
CA ASN A 162 11.42 17.30 -10.88
C ASN A 162 10.05 16.90 -10.38
N VAL A 163 9.82 17.03 -9.09
CA VAL A 163 8.67 16.43 -8.42
C VAL A 163 7.94 17.44 -7.56
N VAL A 164 6.63 17.47 -7.64
CA VAL A 164 5.73 18.11 -6.68
C VAL A 164 4.90 17.02 -6.03
N ILE A 165 4.79 17.07 -4.71
CA ILE A 165 3.99 16.10 -3.95
C ILE A 165 2.74 16.79 -3.43
N LEU A 166 1.57 16.22 -3.67
CA LEU A 166 0.30 16.69 -3.14
C LEU A 166 -0.12 15.78 -1.99
N GLY A 167 -0.19 16.36 -0.81
CA GLY A 167 -0.50 15.72 0.46
C GLY A 167 0.74 15.43 1.30
N SER A 168 0.64 15.77 2.59
CA SER A 168 1.71 15.63 3.60
C SER A 168 1.46 14.48 4.58
N GLY A 169 0.76 13.43 4.15
CA GLY A 169 0.71 12.16 4.88
C GLY A 169 2.08 11.46 4.88
N ASP A 170 2.30 10.52 5.80
CA ASP A 170 3.61 9.87 5.98
C ASP A 170 4.20 9.31 4.68
N ILE A 171 3.41 8.67 3.82
CA ILE A 171 3.89 8.14 2.54
C ILE A 171 4.40 9.26 1.62
N GLY A 172 3.71 10.40 1.57
CA GLY A 172 4.15 11.56 0.79
C GLY A 172 5.49 12.12 1.29
N LEU A 173 5.63 12.25 2.63
CA LEU A 173 6.86 12.74 3.27
C LEU A 173 8.04 11.78 3.05
N ILE A 174 7.82 10.49 3.27
CA ILE A 174 8.84 9.45 3.08
C ILE A 174 9.30 9.42 1.61
N MET A 175 8.36 9.56 0.67
CA MET A 175 8.70 9.59 -0.75
C MET A 175 9.40 10.89 -1.17
N ALA A 176 9.11 12.02 -0.54
CA ALA A 176 9.87 13.26 -0.75
C ALA A 176 11.37 13.02 -0.48
N ARG A 177 11.69 12.53 0.71
CA ARG A 177 13.06 12.16 1.09
C ARG A 177 13.64 11.11 0.14
N ARG A 178 12.90 10.02 -0.12
CA ARG A 178 13.40 8.92 -0.94
C ARG A 178 13.78 9.38 -2.35
N MET A 179 12.96 10.20 -2.97
CA MET A 179 13.22 10.69 -4.32
C MET A 179 14.44 11.63 -4.37
N VAL A 180 14.66 12.44 -3.34
CA VAL A 180 15.88 13.28 -3.24
C VAL A 180 17.12 12.39 -3.12
N LEU A 181 17.09 11.35 -2.29
CA LEU A 181 18.20 10.39 -2.15
C LEU A 181 18.54 9.67 -3.45
N GLU A 182 17.55 9.49 -4.34
CA GLU A 182 17.73 8.92 -5.67
C GLU A 182 18.06 9.98 -6.75
N GLY A 183 18.34 11.22 -6.34
CA GLY A 183 18.79 12.28 -7.24
C GLY A 183 17.69 13.10 -7.93
N ALA A 184 16.43 13.00 -7.49
CA ALA A 184 15.38 13.90 -7.93
C ALA A 184 15.40 15.21 -7.16
N LYS A 185 14.88 16.28 -7.77
CA LYS A 185 14.57 17.53 -7.09
C LYS A 185 13.11 17.57 -6.72
N VAL A 186 12.81 17.48 -5.43
CA VAL A 186 11.46 17.71 -4.91
C VAL A 186 11.29 19.21 -4.70
N GLN A 187 10.40 19.83 -5.49
CA GLN A 187 10.19 21.27 -5.50
C GLN A 187 9.44 21.75 -4.24
N CYS A 188 8.44 20.98 -3.85
CA CYS A 188 7.65 21.22 -2.63
C CYS A 188 6.73 20.05 -2.32
N VAL A 189 6.20 20.07 -1.10
CA VAL A 189 5.01 19.32 -0.68
C VAL A 189 3.89 20.34 -0.48
N ALA A 190 2.73 20.14 -1.12
CA ALA A 190 1.54 20.97 -0.93
C ALA A 190 0.51 20.19 -0.10
N GLU A 191 -0.03 20.80 0.92
CA GLU A 191 -1.02 20.24 1.83
C GLU A 191 -2.26 21.12 1.88
N LEU A 192 -3.41 20.53 1.60
CA LEU A 192 -4.70 21.21 1.61
C LEU A 192 -5.07 21.76 3.00
N ARG A 193 -4.68 21.07 4.05
CA ARG A 193 -5.02 21.39 5.44
C ARG A 193 -4.05 22.44 6.02
N PRO A 194 -4.44 23.14 7.12
CA PRO A 194 -3.58 24.08 7.82
C PRO A 194 -2.44 23.40 8.60
N GLN A 195 -2.40 22.07 8.60
CA GLN A 195 -1.36 21.29 9.27
C GLN A 195 -1.05 20.01 8.50
N SER A 196 0.18 19.50 8.63
CA SER A 196 0.57 18.23 8.05
C SER A 196 -0.21 17.06 8.67
N GLY A 197 -0.59 16.09 7.83
CA GLY A 197 -1.20 14.84 8.27
C GLY A 197 -0.19 13.77 8.70
N GLY A 198 1.11 13.97 8.45
CA GLY A 198 2.17 13.03 8.79
C GLY A 198 2.71 13.21 10.20
N LEU A 199 3.45 12.21 10.67
CA LEU A 199 4.12 12.26 11.98
C LEU A 199 5.18 13.36 12.02
N LYS A 200 5.30 14.06 13.16
CA LYS A 200 6.27 15.15 13.34
C LYS A 200 7.70 14.73 13.01
N ARG A 201 8.11 13.52 13.38
CA ARG A 201 9.43 12.98 13.03
C ARG A 201 9.66 12.91 11.51
N ASN A 202 8.62 12.56 10.74
CA ASN A 202 8.71 12.47 9.29
C ASN A 202 8.76 13.86 8.63
N ILE A 203 8.13 14.87 9.24
CA ILE A 203 8.30 16.28 8.79
C ILE A 203 9.77 16.65 8.89
N VAL A 204 10.39 16.47 10.05
CA VAL A 204 11.80 16.79 10.27
C VAL A 204 12.70 15.98 9.34
N GLN A 205 12.65 14.65 9.42
CA GLN A 205 13.57 13.76 8.71
C GLN A 205 13.39 13.73 7.19
N CYS A 206 12.21 14.08 6.70
CA CYS A 206 11.91 13.99 5.27
C CYS A 206 11.81 15.33 4.56
N LEU A 207 11.53 16.41 5.28
CA LEU A 207 11.43 17.75 4.69
C LEU A 207 12.50 18.70 5.20
N ASP A 208 12.58 18.91 6.53
CA ASP A 208 13.48 19.92 7.11
C ASP A 208 14.95 19.56 6.83
N ASP A 209 15.36 18.30 7.06
CA ASP A 209 16.72 17.82 6.80
C ASP A 209 17.12 17.89 5.31
N PHE A 210 16.16 17.96 4.41
CA PHE A 210 16.36 18.05 2.95
C PHE A 210 16.01 19.41 2.35
N ASN A 211 15.65 20.40 3.18
CA ASN A 211 15.22 21.73 2.76
C ASN A 211 14.06 21.68 1.73
N ILE A 212 13.11 20.77 1.89
CA ILE A 212 11.95 20.66 1.02
C ILE A 212 10.82 21.53 1.57
N PRO A 213 10.34 22.54 0.81
CA PRO A 213 9.27 23.41 1.27
C PRO A 213 7.95 22.68 1.49
N LEU A 214 7.27 22.94 2.62
CA LEU A 214 5.91 22.51 2.90
C LEU A 214 4.95 23.70 2.79
N TYR A 215 4.03 23.66 1.84
CA TYR A 215 3.01 24.68 1.65
C TYR A 215 1.68 24.19 2.21
N LEU A 216 1.30 24.70 3.37
CA LEU A 216 0.01 24.45 4.01
C LEU A 216 -1.10 25.30 3.38
N ASN A 217 -2.36 24.92 3.55
CA ASN A 217 -3.51 25.56 2.93
C ASN A 217 -3.30 25.73 1.42
N THR A 218 -2.75 24.70 0.77
CA THR A 218 -2.33 24.80 -0.64
C THR A 218 -2.68 23.52 -1.36
N THR A 219 -3.26 23.66 -2.55
CA THR A 219 -3.59 22.52 -3.42
C THR A 219 -3.13 22.74 -4.84
N VAL A 220 -3.21 21.69 -5.67
CA VAL A 220 -2.97 21.77 -7.11
C VAL A 220 -4.26 22.20 -7.80
N ALA A 221 -4.27 23.42 -8.33
CA ALA A 221 -5.40 23.97 -9.09
C ALA A 221 -5.44 23.44 -10.52
N GLN A 222 -4.28 23.21 -11.13
CA GLN A 222 -4.19 22.73 -12.52
C GLN A 222 -2.90 21.96 -12.80
N ILE A 223 -3.01 20.91 -13.61
CA ILE A 223 -1.87 20.18 -14.15
C ILE A 223 -1.63 20.58 -15.59
N HIS A 224 -0.37 20.89 -15.91
CA HIS A 224 0.08 21.30 -17.25
C HIS A 224 0.91 20.19 -17.91
N GLY A 225 0.89 20.18 -19.24
CA GLY A 225 1.62 19.25 -20.09
C GLY A 225 0.68 18.46 -20.98
N ARG A 226 1.20 17.98 -22.11
CA ARG A 226 0.45 17.20 -23.10
C ARG A 226 0.79 15.72 -22.99
N ASP A 227 2.01 15.37 -23.29
CA ASP A 227 2.48 13.98 -23.30
C ASP A 227 2.97 13.57 -21.89
N ARG A 228 3.58 14.50 -21.19
CA ARG A 228 4.08 14.34 -19.82
C ARG A 228 3.80 15.60 -19.01
N VAL A 229 3.77 15.47 -17.68
CA VAL A 229 3.66 16.61 -16.76
C VAL A 229 4.86 17.54 -16.97
N GLU A 230 4.57 18.81 -17.24
CA GLU A 230 5.54 19.91 -17.41
C GLU A 230 5.52 20.86 -16.20
N GLY A 231 4.39 20.90 -15.49
CA GLY A 231 4.22 21.72 -14.30
C GLY A 231 2.84 21.59 -13.69
N VAL A 232 2.68 22.24 -12.56
CA VAL A 232 1.39 22.40 -11.87
C VAL A 232 1.21 23.85 -11.41
N THR A 233 -0.03 24.33 -11.41
CA THR A 233 -0.39 25.57 -10.72
C THR A 233 -0.86 25.22 -9.33
N LEU A 234 -0.25 25.83 -8.32
CA LEU A 234 -0.69 25.76 -6.93
C LEU A 234 -1.59 26.95 -6.60
N THR A 235 -2.58 26.74 -5.75
CA THR A 235 -3.42 27.78 -5.22
C THR A 235 -3.53 27.67 -3.71
N LYS A 236 -3.69 28.79 -3.04
CA LYS A 236 -4.10 28.83 -1.64
C LYS A 236 -5.58 28.51 -1.54
N VAL A 237 -5.92 27.83 -0.47
CA VAL A 237 -7.30 27.58 -0.08
C VAL A 237 -7.56 28.23 1.28
N ASP A 238 -8.79 28.64 1.49
CA ASP A 238 -9.24 29.17 2.77
C ASP A 238 -9.56 28.05 3.78
N ASP A 239 -10.05 28.43 4.96
CA ASP A 239 -10.41 27.49 6.02
C ASP A 239 -11.61 26.60 5.65
N ASN A 240 -12.38 26.96 4.63
CA ASN A 240 -13.49 26.18 4.09
C ASN A 240 -13.04 25.23 2.97
N GLY A 241 -11.79 25.34 2.52
CA GLY A 241 -11.21 24.53 1.45
C GLY A 241 -11.52 25.06 0.04
N GLU A 242 -11.90 26.34 -0.10
CA GLU A 242 -12.19 27.04 -1.37
C GLU A 242 -11.03 27.94 -1.81
#